data_838a59b8d64022c22c67fc095fd47703
#
_entry.id   838a59b8d64022c22c67fc095fd47703
#
_cell.length_a   1.000
_cell.length_b   1.000
_cell.length_c   1.000
_cell.angle_alpha   90.00
_cell.angle_beta   90.00
_cell.angle_gamma   90.00
#
_symmetry.space_group_name_H-M   'P 1'
#
loop_
_entity.id
_entity.type
_entity.pdbx_description
1 polymer ?
#
loop_
_entity_poly.entity_id
_entity_poly.type
_entity_poly.pdbx_seq_one_letter_code
_entity_poly.pdbx_strand_id
1 'polypeptide(L)'
;MFLAVNILGVLAFLAVGWLFSRNRTRIPWRSVGILTALNVVIAWLLTGFPWGRAAVEGAAAGFNELVSVAWRGINFAFGDWVGPEGIDPTPANFVVSALLPILLIVPLFDILTYIGFLPWLITWIGRGLSVITRQPKFEAFYAIEMMFLGNTEAVAVSKIQLQRMRPERDVVIAMMSMRCVTASILASYMQMVPGEFVLTAVPLNCLNALIVASMLYPLEITPEEDVIVTYADVQENPGDQDVLAPAGETAGSGATAAAGSVDAAGSSASTGAVGTAGSDAQKPAGAHLGGLSALIGRLTRKNPDAPAKEPFFSFLDDSIIGGGKMILIITANVITFVALAALIDKVLGALWGPLSLESILGVVMFIPAMLLGLDPSNAWDMSQIMGLKLVTNEFVAMGQVVGRVTDLPRHYQAVLTVFLTSFANFGTLGMIIGSFKGIVDKERNDLISKNVGRMLLSGILVSLMSAGIVGIFVW
;
A
#
# COMPACT_ATOMS: atom_id res chain seq x y z
N MET A 1 -10.71 31.92 7.32
CA MET A 1 -9.25 32.04 7.58
C MET A 1 -8.58 30.70 7.41
N PHE A 2 -8.99 29.66 8.09
CA PHE A 2 -8.36 28.33 8.06
C PHE A 2 -8.37 27.64 6.68
N LEU A 3 -9.44 27.78 5.88
CA LEU A 3 -9.47 27.28 4.50
C LEU A 3 -8.34 27.89 3.63
N ALA A 4 -8.11 29.20 3.75
CA ALA A 4 -7.03 29.84 3.01
C ALA A 4 -5.65 29.34 3.45
N VAL A 5 -5.47 29.09 4.75
CA VAL A 5 -4.24 28.48 5.29
C VAL A 5 -4.06 27.06 4.75
N ASN A 6 -5.13 26.26 4.66
CA ASN A 6 -5.05 24.91 4.11
C ASN A 6 -4.69 24.90 2.61
N ILE A 7 -5.28 25.80 1.81
CA ILE A 7 -4.91 25.95 0.39
C ILE A 7 -3.44 26.38 0.27
N LEU A 8 -3.00 27.34 1.07
CA LEU A 8 -1.59 27.75 1.13
C LEU A 8 -0.68 26.58 1.54
N GLY A 9 -1.16 25.73 2.45
CA GLY A 9 -0.45 24.53 2.89
C GLY A 9 -0.19 23.56 1.76
N VAL A 10 -1.19 23.24 0.94
CA VAL A 10 -1.00 22.38 -0.25
C VAL A 10 0.05 22.97 -1.19
N LEU A 11 0.01 24.28 -1.42
CA LEU A 11 1.04 24.96 -2.25
C LEU A 11 2.42 24.91 -1.59
N ALA A 12 2.48 25.07 -0.27
CA ALA A 12 3.74 24.98 0.48
C ALA A 12 4.33 23.56 0.42
N PHE A 13 3.51 22.50 0.49
CA PHE A 13 3.98 21.13 0.34
C PHE A 13 4.54 20.85 -1.06
N LEU A 14 3.91 21.38 -2.09
CA LEU A 14 4.46 21.35 -3.46
C LEU A 14 5.79 22.12 -3.53
N ALA A 15 5.88 23.29 -2.91
CA ALA A 15 7.11 24.07 -2.86
C ALA A 15 8.25 23.33 -2.12
N VAL A 16 7.94 22.59 -1.05
CA VAL A 16 8.91 21.72 -0.37
C VAL A 16 9.38 20.61 -1.33
N GLY A 17 8.47 19.95 -2.08
CA GLY A 17 8.84 18.97 -3.09
C GLY A 17 9.78 19.55 -4.17
N TRP A 18 9.53 20.78 -4.62
CA TRP A 18 10.42 21.50 -5.54
C TRP A 18 11.78 21.84 -4.89
N LEU A 19 11.79 22.28 -3.63
CA LEU A 19 13.01 22.67 -2.91
C LEU A 19 13.97 21.48 -2.76
N PHE A 20 13.46 20.30 -2.43
CA PHE A 20 14.24 19.08 -2.21
C PHE A 20 14.41 18.21 -3.49
N SER A 21 13.99 18.71 -4.63
CA SER A 21 14.16 18.06 -5.92
C SER A 21 15.63 17.82 -6.25
N ARG A 22 15.95 16.63 -6.79
CA ARG A 22 17.30 16.33 -7.32
C ARG A 22 17.66 17.23 -8.49
N ASN A 23 16.69 17.58 -9.34
CA ASN A 23 16.88 18.47 -10.47
C ASN A 23 15.64 19.33 -10.73
N ARG A 24 15.65 20.55 -10.19
CA ARG A 24 14.52 21.48 -10.22
C ARG A 24 14.09 21.91 -11.63
N THR A 25 15.01 21.86 -12.59
CA THR A 25 14.75 22.30 -13.97
C THR A 25 14.05 21.25 -14.82
N ARG A 26 14.12 19.97 -14.40
CA ARG A 26 13.54 18.83 -15.14
C ARG A 26 12.19 18.36 -14.61
N ILE A 27 11.60 19.08 -13.64
CA ILE A 27 10.30 18.73 -13.11
C ILE A 27 9.24 18.84 -14.21
N PRO A 28 8.42 17.79 -14.44
CA PRO A 28 7.39 17.78 -15.47
C PRO A 28 6.14 18.55 -15.01
N TRP A 29 6.23 19.87 -14.92
CA TRP A 29 5.18 20.75 -14.37
C TRP A 29 3.80 20.56 -14.99
N ARG A 30 3.75 20.18 -16.28
CA ARG A 30 2.45 19.90 -16.95
C ARG A 30 1.79 18.67 -16.34
N SER A 31 2.52 17.58 -16.14
CA SER A 31 2.03 16.38 -15.49
C SER A 31 1.66 16.64 -14.02
N VAL A 32 2.51 17.35 -13.28
CA VAL A 32 2.24 17.76 -11.88
C VAL A 32 0.94 18.56 -11.82
N GLY A 33 0.75 19.53 -12.71
CA GLY A 33 -0.47 20.35 -12.75
C GLY A 33 -1.72 19.52 -13.07
N ILE A 34 -1.66 18.63 -14.07
CA ILE A 34 -2.78 17.75 -14.43
C ILE A 34 -3.13 16.80 -13.28
N LEU A 35 -2.13 16.17 -12.67
CA LEU A 35 -2.32 15.26 -11.54
C LEU A 35 -2.89 15.99 -10.32
N THR A 36 -2.39 17.18 -10.02
CA THR A 36 -2.91 17.98 -8.90
C THR A 36 -4.36 18.39 -9.16
N ALA A 37 -4.69 18.85 -10.37
CA ALA A 37 -6.07 19.18 -10.73
C ALA A 37 -6.98 17.95 -10.65
N LEU A 38 -6.55 16.80 -11.18
CA LEU A 38 -7.29 15.55 -11.10
C LEU A 38 -7.52 15.13 -9.63
N ASN A 39 -6.51 15.28 -8.79
CA ASN A 39 -6.56 14.94 -7.37
C ASN A 39 -7.57 15.85 -6.61
N VAL A 40 -7.56 17.15 -6.91
CA VAL A 40 -8.53 18.09 -6.35
C VAL A 40 -9.96 17.74 -6.80
N VAL A 41 -10.16 17.39 -8.09
CA VAL A 41 -11.46 16.95 -8.60
C VAL A 41 -11.94 15.66 -7.92
N ILE A 42 -11.07 14.68 -7.75
CA ILE A 42 -11.41 13.43 -7.06
C ILE A 42 -11.74 13.70 -5.58
N ALA A 43 -10.96 14.52 -4.88
CA ALA A 43 -11.26 14.88 -3.50
C ALA A 43 -12.62 15.58 -3.40
N TRP A 44 -12.90 16.57 -4.27
CA TRP A 44 -14.21 17.22 -4.33
C TRP A 44 -15.35 16.23 -4.61
N LEU A 45 -15.13 15.31 -5.58
CA LEU A 45 -16.13 14.32 -5.92
C LEU A 45 -16.45 13.38 -4.75
N LEU A 46 -15.43 12.93 -4.02
CA LEU A 46 -15.60 11.94 -2.94
C LEU A 46 -16.05 12.56 -1.61
N THR A 47 -15.75 13.85 -1.35
CA THR A 47 -16.05 14.49 -0.06
C THR A 47 -17.10 15.58 -0.14
N GLY A 48 -17.09 16.38 -1.20
CA GLY A 48 -17.98 17.52 -1.38
C GLY A 48 -19.25 17.21 -2.18
N PHE A 49 -19.16 16.26 -3.14
CA PHE A 49 -20.28 15.95 -4.02
C PHE A 49 -21.20 14.88 -3.41
N PRO A 50 -22.53 15.11 -3.33
CA PRO A 50 -23.42 14.21 -2.57
C PRO A 50 -23.37 12.74 -3.01
N TRP A 51 -23.33 12.47 -4.32
CA TRP A 51 -23.30 11.10 -4.84
C TRP A 51 -21.94 10.42 -4.61
N GLY A 52 -20.85 11.16 -4.74
CA GLY A 52 -19.52 10.63 -4.46
C GLY A 52 -19.37 10.28 -2.99
N ARG A 53 -19.82 11.19 -2.10
CA ARG A 53 -19.85 10.93 -0.66
C ARG A 53 -20.70 9.72 -0.30
N ALA A 54 -21.92 9.61 -0.85
CA ALA A 54 -22.79 8.47 -0.64
C ALA A 54 -22.15 7.16 -1.14
N ALA A 55 -21.41 7.19 -2.25
CA ALA A 55 -20.70 6.03 -2.76
C ALA A 55 -19.56 5.58 -1.80
N VAL A 56 -18.80 6.54 -1.26
CA VAL A 56 -17.73 6.24 -0.28
C VAL A 56 -18.31 5.74 1.04
N GLU A 57 -19.37 6.38 1.55
CA GLU A 57 -20.09 5.93 2.76
C GLU A 57 -20.67 4.52 2.56
N GLY A 58 -21.26 4.25 1.39
CA GLY A 58 -21.78 2.92 1.03
C GLY A 58 -20.68 1.86 0.92
N ALA A 59 -19.53 2.22 0.35
CA ALA A 59 -18.37 1.32 0.31
C ALA A 59 -17.80 1.05 1.70
N ALA A 60 -17.71 2.07 2.56
CA ALA A 60 -17.28 1.90 3.95
C ALA A 60 -18.26 0.99 4.73
N ALA A 61 -19.57 1.16 4.54
CA ALA A 61 -20.59 0.29 5.11
C ALA A 61 -20.43 -1.17 4.62
N GLY A 62 -20.13 -1.36 3.32
CA GLY A 62 -19.84 -2.69 2.75
C GLY A 62 -18.62 -3.36 3.38
N PHE A 63 -17.55 -2.62 3.61
CA PHE A 63 -16.38 -3.14 4.34
C PHE A 63 -16.71 -3.49 5.79
N ASN A 64 -17.49 -2.66 6.48
CA ASN A 64 -17.94 -2.96 7.85
C ASN A 64 -18.81 -4.22 7.90
N GLU A 65 -19.63 -4.47 6.88
CA GLU A 65 -20.39 -5.73 6.77
C GLU A 65 -19.47 -6.93 6.60
N LEU A 66 -18.42 -6.83 5.77
CA LEU A 66 -17.41 -7.89 5.64
C LEU A 66 -16.71 -8.17 6.97
N VAL A 67 -16.39 -7.13 7.73
CA VAL A 67 -15.82 -7.28 9.09
C VAL A 67 -16.83 -7.98 10.01
N SER A 68 -18.12 -7.64 9.95
CA SER A 68 -19.16 -8.30 10.75
C SER A 68 -19.29 -9.79 10.41
N VAL A 69 -19.11 -10.15 9.15
CA VAL A 69 -19.04 -11.57 8.73
C VAL A 69 -17.78 -12.25 9.27
N ALA A 70 -16.62 -11.58 9.25
CA ALA A 70 -15.39 -12.11 9.84
C ALA A 70 -15.56 -12.41 11.33
N TRP A 71 -16.31 -11.56 12.06
CA TRP A 71 -16.59 -11.73 13.48
C TRP A 71 -17.32 -13.04 13.81
N ARG A 72 -18.09 -13.62 12.89
CA ARG A 72 -18.71 -14.94 13.11
C ARG A 72 -17.64 -16.03 13.27
N GLY A 73 -16.59 -16.00 12.44
CA GLY A 73 -15.46 -16.92 12.56
C GLY A 73 -14.60 -16.64 13.81
N ILE A 74 -14.37 -15.36 14.10
CA ILE A 74 -13.60 -14.93 15.29
C ILE A 74 -14.30 -15.38 16.57
N ASN A 75 -15.62 -15.14 16.67
CA ASN A 75 -16.42 -15.57 17.83
C ASN A 75 -16.47 -17.10 17.98
N PHE A 76 -16.50 -17.83 16.87
CA PHE A 76 -16.40 -19.29 16.91
C PHE A 76 -15.04 -19.78 17.45
N ALA A 77 -13.94 -19.15 17.01
CA ALA A 77 -12.58 -19.53 17.39
C ALA A 77 -12.18 -19.05 18.79
N PHE A 78 -12.68 -17.89 19.21
CA PHE A 78 -12.25 -17.18 20.43
C PHE A 78 -13.43 -16.75 21.32
N GLY A 79 -14.55 -17.45 21.26
CA GLY A 79 -15.79 -17.08 21.94
C GLY A 79 -15.63 -16.74 23.43
N ASP A 80 -14.81 -17.50 24.15
CA ASP A 80 -14.52 -17.26 25.59
C ASP A 80 -13.67 -15.98 25.81
N TRP A 81 -12.99 -15.49 24.77
CA TRP A 81 -12.15 -14.30 24.86
C TRP A 81 -12.84 -13.03 24.37
N VAL A 82 -13.81 -13.17 23.46
CA VAL A 82 -14.44 -12.02 22.80
C VAL A 82 -15.92 -11.87 23.15
N GLY A 83 -16.50 -12.81 23.89
CA GLY A 83 -17.91 -12.81 24.27
C GLY A 83 -18.89 -13.10 23.13
N PRO A 84 -20.15 -13.38 23.42
CA PRO A 84 -21.16 -13.77 22.43
C PRO A 84 -21.61 -12.64 21.50
N GLU A 85 -21.45 -11.39 21.90
CA GLU A 85 -21.85 -10.19 21.14
C GLU A 85 -20.67 -9.44 20.50
N GLY A 86 -19.50 -10.05 20.47
CA GLY A 86 -18.26 -9.41 20.06
C GLY A 86 -17.38 -9.06 21.25
N ILE A 87 -16.34 -8.25 21.03
CA ILE A 87 -15.43 -7.83 22.08
C ILE A 87 -16.19 -7.00 23.09
N ASP A 88 -16.31 -7.52 24.31
CA ASP A 88 -16.86 -6.76 25.41
C ASP A 88 -15.89 -5.66 25.82
N PRO A 89 -16.45 -4.51 26.15
CA PRO A 89 -15.92 -3.25 25.69
C PRO A 89 -14.66 -2.86 26.40
N THR A 90 -13.80 -2.35 25.62
CA THR A 90 -12.81 -1.34 25.95
C THR A 90 -11.74 -1.66 27.01
N PRO A 91 -10.51 -1.51 26.58
CA PRO A 91 -10.09 -1.31 25.20
C PRO A 91 -9.98 -2.65 24.48
N ALA A 92 -10.72 -2.80 23.40
CA ALA A 92 -10.59 -3.96 22.55
C ALA A 92 -9.11 -4.22 22.27
N ASN A 93 -8.66 -5.45 22.52
CA ASN A 93 -7.31 -5.85 22.16
C ASN A 93 -7.09 -5.57 20.69
N PHE A 94 -6.14 -4.70 20.38
CA PHE A 94 -5.84 -4.24 19.00
C PHE A 94 -5.71 -5.41 18.01
N VAL A 95 -5.04 -6.50 18.42
CA VAL A 95 -4.85 -7.67 17.55
C VAL A 95 -6.19 -8.30 17.19
N VAL A 96 -7.08 -8.44 18.17
CA VAL A 96 -8.37 -9.11 17.97
C VAL A 96 -9.34 -8.20 17.20
N SER A 97 -9.45 -6.93 17.58
CA SER A 97 -10.44 -6.02 17.00
C SER A 97 -10.07 -5.54 15.59
N ALA A 98 -8.83 -5.16 15.39
CA ALA A 98 -8.39 -4.56 14.13
C ALA A 98 -7.71 -5.55 13.19
N LEU A 99 -6.97 -6.56 13.68
CA LEU A 99 -6.17 -7.40 12.81
C LEU A 99 -6.83 -8.73 12.44
N LEU A 100 -7.57 -9.39 13.32
CA LEU A 100 -8.18 -10.69 12.97
C LEU A 100 -9.14 -10.64 11.77
N PRO A 101 -9.91 -9.58 11.50
CA PRO A 101 -10.71 -9.49 10.27
C PRO A 101 -9.89 -9.64 8.97
N ILE A 102 -8.58 -9.38 9.00
CA ILE A 102 -7.65 -9.56 7.86
C ILE A 102 -7.69 -11.01 7.35
N LEU A 103 -7.92 -12.01 8.23
CA LEU A 103 -8.02 -13.42 7.84
C LEU A 103 -9.15 -13.73 6.85
N LEU A 104 -10.20 -12.91 6.81
CA LEU A 104 -11.23 -13.01 5.78
C LEU A 104 -10.95 -12.09 4.60
N ILE A 105 -10.51 -10.86 4.88
CA ILE A 105 -10.39 -9.81 3.86
C ILE A 105 -9.27 -10.13 2.87
N VAL A 106 -8.10 -10.61 3.33
CA VAL A 106 -6.99 -10.98 2.43
C VAL A 106 -7.41 -12.06 1.43
N PRO A 107 -7.91 -13.23 1.85
CA PRO A 107 -8.36 -14.25 0.91
C PRO A 107 -9.46 -13.76 -0.05
N LEU A 108 -10.35 -12.87 0.39
CA LEU A 108 -11.37 -12.31 -0.47
C LEU A 108 -10.77 -11.48 -1.63
N PHE A 109 -9.79 -10.60 -1.33
CA PHE A 109 -9.09 -9.82 -2.37
C PHE A 109 -8.22 -10.71 -3.26
N ASP A 110 -7.60 -11.73 -2.70
CA ASP A 110 -6.81 -12.69 -3.47
C ASP A 110 -7.68 -13.52 -4.42
N ILE A 111 -8.90 -13.89 -4.01
CA ILE A 111 -9.88 -14.52 -4.92
C ILE A 111 -10.19 -13.58 -6.09
N LEU A 112 -10.39 -12.27 -5.87
CA LEU A 112 -10.61 -11.30 -6.95
C LEU A 112 -9.39 -11.23 -7.89
N THR A 113 -8.18 -11.40 -7.37
CA THR A 113 -6.94 -11.52 -8.16
C THR A 113 -6.91 -12.83 -8.94
N TYR A 114 -7.24 -13.96 -8.30
CA TYR A 114 -7.24 -15.28 -8.91
C TYR A 114 -8.21 -15.39 -10.09
N ILE A 115 -9.42 -14.82 -9.97
CA ILE A 115 -10.40 -14.80 -11.07
C ILE A 115 -10.02 -13.81 -12.19
N GLY A 116 -9.01 -12.96 -11.98
CA GLY A 116 -8.52 -11.99 -12.96
C GLY A 116 -9.25 -10.64 -12.96
N PHE A 117 -10.18 -10.42 -12.06
CA PHE A 117 -10.92 -9.15 -11.96
C PHE A 117 -10.00 -7.98 -11.56
N LEU A 118 -9.20 -8.18 -10.51
CA LEU A 118 -8.28 -7.14 -10.03
C LEU A 118 -7.21 -6.76 -11.08
N PRO A 119 -6.48 -7.69 -11.69
CA PRO A 119 -5.52 -7.38 -12.76
C PRO A 119 -6.16 -6.65 -13.96
N TRP A 120 -7.38 -7.04 -14.34
CA TRP A 120 -8.13 -6.34 -15.39
C TRP A 120 -8.41 -4.88 -15.00
N LEU A 121 -8.93 -4.66 -13.78
CA LEU A 121 -9.27 -3.34 -13.26
C LEU A 121 -8.03 -2.43 -13.16
N ILE A 122 -6.93 -2.95 -12.61
CA ILE A 122 -5.65 -2.24 -12.48
C ILE A 122 -5.14 -1.80 -13.84
N THR A 123 -5.15 -2.72 -14.81
CA THR A 123 -4.67 -2.42 -16.17
C THR A 123 -5.52 -1.36 -16.86
N TRP A 124 -6.83 -1.42 -16.71
CA TRP A 124 -7.75 -0.48 -17.33
C TRP A 124 -7.58 0.93 -16.75
N ILE A 125 -7.57 1.07 -15.42
CA ILE A 125 -7.40 2.36 -14.73
C ILE A 125 -5.99 2.91 -15.00
N GLY A 126 -4.94 2.08 -14.92
CA GLY A 126 -3.55 2.49 -15.13
C GLY A 126 -3.31 3.04 -16.54
N ARG A 127 -3.89 2.42 -17.57
CA ARG A 127 -3.84 2.95 -18.96
C ARG A 127 -4.52 4.31 -19.07
N GLY A 128 -5.72 4.45 -18.49
CA GLY A 128 -6.44 5.72 -18.47
C GLY A 128 -5.64 6.82 -17.78
N LEU A 129 -5.05 6.51 -16.62
CA LEU A 129 -4.23 7.44 -15.86
C LEU A 129 -3.00 7.89 -16.67
N SER A 130 -2.25 6.97 -17.29
CA SER A 130 -1.08 7.29 -18.10
C SER A 130 -1.42 8.23 -19.27
N VAL A 131 -2.50 7.96 -19.98
CA VAL A 131 -2.96 8.77 -21.12
C VAL A 131 -3.34 10.19 -20.68
N ILE A 132 -4.11 10.32 -19.60
CA ILE A 132 -4.61 11.61 -19.10
C ILE A 132 -3.45 12.45 -18.52
N THR A 133 -2.58 11.82 -17.72
CA THR A 133 -1.57 12.52 -16.92
C THR A 133 -0.22 12.65 -17.62
N ARG A 134 -0.03 11.92 -18.73
CA ARG A 134 1.26 11.83 -19.45
C ARG A 134 2.42 11.34 -18.57
N GLN A 135 2.07 10.56 -17.54
CA GLN A 135 3.07 9.86 -16.74
C GLN A 135 3.54 8.61 -17.51
N PRO A 136 4.76 8.16 -17.27
CA PRO A 136 5.25 6.91 -17.84
C PRO A 136 4.31 5.75 -17.52
N LYS A 137 4.16 4.84 -18.47
CA LYS A 137 3.14 3.77 -18.40
C LYS A 137 3.31 2.88 -17.17
N PHE A 138 4.56 2.51 -16.86
CA PHE A 138 4.81 1.63 -15.72
C PHE A 138 4.56 2.32 -14.39
N GLU A 139 5.02 3.58 -14.21
CA GLU A 139 4.78 4.35 -12.99
C GLU A 139 3.28 4.58 -12.75
N ALA A 140 2.53 4.88 -13.81
CA ALA A 140 1.07 5.03 -13.72
C ALA A 140 0.38 3.69 -13.38
N PHE A 141 0.82 2.58 -13.99
CA PHE A 141 0.34 1.23 -13.68
C PHE A 141 0.65 0.86 -12.23
N TYR A 142 1.91 1.02 -11.80
CA TYR A 142 2.37 0.71 -10.46
C TYR A 142 1.65 1.53 -9.37
N ALA A 143 1.34 2.79 -9.67
CA ALA A 143 0.55 3.62 -8.77
C ALA A 143 -0.84 3.04 -8.50
N ILE A 144 -1.50 2.46 -9.51
CA ILE A 144 -2.81 1.81 -9.35
C ILE A 144 -2.66 0.42 -8.71
N GLU A 145 -1.65 -0.35 -9.13
CA GLU A 145 -1.35 -1.66 -8.55
C GLU A 145 -1.23 -1.58 -7.03
N MET A 146 -0.51 -0.59 -6.54
CA MET A 146 -0.33 -0.34 -5.12
C MET A 146 -1.58 0.12 -4.35
N MET A 147 -2.72 0.36 -5.00
CA MET A 147 -3.99 0.55 -4.29
C MET A 147 -4.57 -0.78 -3.77
N PHE A 148 -4.20 -1.87 -4.40
CA PHE A 148 -4.76 -3.20 -4.16
C PHE A 148 -3.74 -4.15 -3.54
N LEU A 149 -2.49 -4.09 -3.99
CA LEU A 149 -1.40 -4.93 -3.52
C LEU A 149 -0.54 -4.19 -2.48
N GLY A 150 0.05 -4.95 -1.57
CA GLY A 150 1.02 -4.43 -0.61
C GLY A 150 2.37 -4.06 -1.26
N ASN A 151 3.22 -3.39 -0.49
CA ASN A 151 4.56 -3.02 -0.96
C ASN A 151 5.36 -4.22 -1.46
N THR A 152 5.34 -5.32 -0.70
CA THR A 152 6.11 -6.52 -0.98
C THR A 152 5.56 -7.24 -2.20
N GLU A 153 4.23 -7.37 -2.28
CA GLU A 153 3.55 -8.04 -3.39
C GLU A 153 3.73 -7.25 -4.70
N ALA A 154 3.50 -5.92 -4.67
CA ALA A 154 3.66 -5.06 -5.85
C ALA A 154 5.10 -5.11 -6.39
N VAL A 155 6.10 -5.05 -5.50
CA VAL A 155 7.52 -5.17 -5.89
C VAL A 155 7.83 -6.57 -6.45
N ALA A 156 7.26 -7.64 -5.87
CA ALA A 156 7.46 -9.00 -6.33
C ALA A 156 6.83 -9.26 -7.70
N VAL A 157 5.59 -8.81 -7.92
CA VAL A 157 4.88 -8.90 -9.21
C VAL A 157 5.61 -8.11 -10.30
N SER A 158 6.16 -6.95 -9.94
CA SER A 158 6.89 -6.07 -10.83
C SER A 158 8.37 -6.44 -11.04
N LYS A 159 8.85 -7.58 -10.50
CA LYS A 159 10.27 -8.01 -10.51
C LYS A 159 10.93 -7.86 -11.88
N ILE A 160 10.32 -8.41 -12.93
CA ILE A 160 10.88 -8.40 -14.29
C ILE A 160 11.07 -6.97 -14.79
N GLN A 161 10.09 -6.12 -14.59
CA GLN A 161 10.15 -4.72 -14.97
C GLN A 161 11.26 -3.98 -14.21
N LEU A 162 11.34 -4.18 -12.88
CA LEU A 162 12.34 -3.55 -12.02
C LEU A 162 13.77 -3.93 -12.43
N GLN A 163 14.00 -5.18 -12.81
CA GLN A 163 15.33 -5.64 -13.23
C GLN A 163 15.75 -5.11 -14.60
N ARG A 164 14.81 -4.76 -15.49
CA ARG A 164 15.08 -4.30 -16.85
C ARG A 164 15.15 -2.79 -17.00
N MET A 165 14.47 -2.04 -16.15
CA MET A 165 14.48 -0.58 -16.24
C MET A 165 15.76 0.01 -15.64
N ARG A 166 16.01 1.30 -15.89
CA ARG A 166 17.17 1.99 -15.34
C ARG A 166 17.14 2.05 -13.81
N PRO A 167 18.29 1.94 -13.12
CA PRO A 167 18.38 1.99 -11.66
C PRO A 167 17.73 3.23 -11.01
N GLU A 168 17.74 4.36 -11.70
CA GLU A 168 17.11 5.58 -11.24
C GLU A 168 15.58 5.49 -11.17
N ARG A 169 14.97 4.68 -12.05
CA ARG A 169 13.53 4.42 -12.00
C ARG A 169 13.15 3.57 -10.79
N ASP A 170 14.02 2.63 -10.37
CA ASP A 170 13.81 1.86 -9.14
C ASP A 170 13.71 2.77 -7.90
N VAL A 171 14.51 3.86 -7.88
CA VAL A 171 14.41 4.88 -6.80
C VAL A 171 13.05 5.57 -6.82
N VAL A 172 12.51 5.90 -8.00
CA VAL A 172 11.17 6.51 -8.14
C VAL A 172 10.11 5.55 -7.63
N ILE A 173 10.17 4.27 -8.03
CA ILE A 173 9.24 3.24 -7.57
C ILE A 173 9.34 3.04 -6.04
N ALA A 174 10.55 3.00 -5.48
CA ALA A 174 10.75 2.91 -4.04
C ALA A 174 10.18 4.13 -3.29
N MET A 175 10.29 5.35 -3.84
CA MET A 175 9.62 6.53 -3.29
C MET A 175 8.10 6.42 -3.34
N MET A 176 7.54 5.91 -4.44
CA MET A 176 6.11 5.68 -4.57
C MET A 176 5.62 4.62 -3.57
N SER A 177 6.42 3.62 -3.28
CA SER A 177 6.09 2.54 -2.32
C SER A 177 5.93 3.03 -0.88
N MET A 178 6.52 4.18 -0.51
CA MET A 178 6.40 4.76 0.85
C MET A 178 4.98 5.13 1.27
N ARG A 179 4.02 5.16 0.34
CA ARG A 179 2.63 5.55 0.64
C ARG A 179 1.66 4.37 0.66
N CYS A 180 2.11 3.17 0.29
CA CYS A 180 1.25 2.03 0.01
C CYS A 180 0.36 1.66 1.21
N VAL A 181 -0.94 1.59 0.96
CA VAL A 181 -1.91 0.99 1.87
C VAL A 181 -2.70 -0.01 1.08
N THR A 182 -2.60 -1.29 1.45
CA THR A 182 -3.30 -2.37 0.76
C THR A 182 -4.80 -2.31 1.02
N ALA A 183 -5.59 -2.71 0.04
CA ALA A 183 -7.04 -2.82 0.20
C ALA A 183 -7.44 -3.74 1.37
N SER A 184 -6.66 -4.79 1.63
CA SER A 184 -6.89 -5.74 2.72
C SER A 184 -6.73 -5.13 4.12
N ILE A 185 -5.88 -4.12 4.29
CA ILE A 185 -5.67 -3.42 5.58
C ILE A 185 -6.73 -2.34 5.82
N LEU A 186 -7.38 -1.83 4.78
CA LEU A 186 -8.37 -0.74 4.91
C LEU A 186 -9.48 -1.08 5.90
N ALA A 187 -9.94 -2.34 5.91
CA ALA A 187 -10.95 -2.80 6.84
C ALA A 187 -10.53 -2.61 8.31
N SER A 188 -9.25 -2.87 8.62
CA SER A 188 -8.70 -2.66 9.97
C SER A 188 -8.65 -1.17 10.34
N TYR A 189 -8.29 -0.30 9.39
CA TYR A 189 -8.28 1.15 9.62
C TYR A 189 -9.69 1.69 9.88
N MET A 190 -10.69 1.19 9.14
CA MET A 190 -12.10 1.61 9.31
C MET A 190 -12.69 1.22 10.66
N GLN A 191 -12.08 0.28 11.40
CA GLN A 191 -12.46 -0.02 12.78
C GLN A 191 -11.89 0.99 13.78
N MET A 192 -10.92 1.82 13.36
CA MET A 192 -10.19 2.74 14.24
C MET A 192 -10.49 4.20 13.95
N VAL A 193 -10.75 4.55 12.69
CA VAL A 193 -10.96 5.92 12.21
C VAL A 193 -12.08 5.96 11.16
N PRO A 194 -12.70 7.14 10.88
CA PRO A 194 -13.84 7.24 9.97
C PRO A 194 -13.54 6.68 8.57
N GLY A 195 -14.29 5.63 8.18
CA GLY A 195 -14.05 4.83 6.98
C GLY A 195 -14.18 5.61 5.66
N GLU A 196 -15.06 6.61 5.60
CA GLU A 196 -15.22 7.48 4.44
C GLU A 196 -13.94 8.26 4.11
N PHE A 197 -13.18 8.69 5.12
CA PHE A 197 -11.91 9.38 4.89
C PHE A 197 -10.77 8.40 4.59
N VAL A 198 -10.82 7.20 5.14
CA VAL A 198 -9.88 6.10 4.79
C VAL A 198 -9.99 5.77 3.31
N LEU A 199 -11.20 5.52 2.79
CA LEU A 199 -11.42 5.21 1.39
C LEU A 199 -11.10 6.38 0.46
N THR A 200 -11.40 7.60 0.88
CA THR A 200 -11.03 8.81 0.14
C THR A 200 -9.51 8.97 0.03
N ALA A 201 -8.74 8.62 1.06
CA ALA A 201 -7.29 8.74 1.07
C ALA A 201 -6.61 7.87 0.00
N VAL A 202 -7.15 6.70 -0.31
CA VAL A 202 -6.50 5.72 -1.20
C VAL A 202 -6.20 6.28 -2.59
N PRO A 203 -7.17 6.75 -3.39
CA PRO A 203 -6.89 7.31 -4.71
C PRO A 203 -6.05 8.59 -4.64
N LEU A 204 -6.24 9.43 -3.61
CA LEU A 204 -5.46 10.64 -3.46
C LEU A 204 -3.99 10.35 -3.18
N ASN A 205 -3.70 9.41 -2.30
CA ASN A 205 -2.33 8.94 -2.03
C ASN A 205 -1.66 8.41 -3.30
N CYS A 206 -2.42 7.70 -4.14
CA CYS A 206 -1.96 7.16 -5.41
C CYS A 206 -1.46 8.27 -6.36
N LEU A 207 -2.28 9.28 -6.58
CA LEU A 207 -1.94 10.40 -7.45
C LEU A 207 -0.85 11.29 -6.85
N ASN A 208 -0.90 11.56 -5.55
CA ASN A 208 0.14 12.34 -4.86
C ASN A 208 1.49 11.63 -4.87
N ALA A 209 1.54 10.29 -4.85
CA ALA A 209 2.80 9.56 -5.00
C ALA A 209 3.46 9.83 -6.36
N LEU A 210 2.70 9.82 -7.45
CA LEU A 210 3.20 10.19 -8.77
C LEU A 210 3.70 11.65 -8.80
N ILE A 211 2.94 12.57 -8.23
CA ILE A 211 3.31 13.99 -8.15
C ILE A 211 4.64 14.13 -7.41
N VAL A 212 4.70 13.65 -6.18
CA VAL A 212 5.85 13.86 -5.29
C VAL A 212 7.09 13.13 -5.81
N ALA A 213 6.96 11.89 -6.27
CA ALA A 213 8.09 11.14 -6.83
C ALA A 213 8.66 11.82 -8.08
N SER A 214 7.80 12.30 -9.01
CA SER A 214 8.24 13.03 -10.21
C SER A 214 8.83 14.40 -9.88
N MET A 215 8.49 15.01 -8.75
CA MET A 215 9.09 16.26 -8.29
C MET A 215 10.42 16.05 -7.58
N LEU A 216 10.51 15.08 -6.66
CA LEU A 216 11.73 14.82 -5.87
C LEU A 216 12.84 14.19 -6.73
N TYR A 217 12.46 13.36 -7.68
CA TYR A 217 13.40 12.62 -8.53
C TYR A 217 12.96 12.64 -9.99
N PRO A 218 12.98 13.82 -10.64
CA PRO A 218 12.53 13.96 -12.02
C PRO A 218 13.44 13.19 -12.97
N LEU A 219 12.85 12.36 -13.82
CA LEU A 219 13.51 11.58 -14.85
C LEU A 219 12.89 11.87 -16.21
N GLU A 220 13.75 11.96 -17.22
CA GLU A 220 13.33 11.93 -18.62
C GLU A 220 13.34 10.47 -19.07
N ILE A 221 12.19 9.98 -19.50
CA ILE A 221 11.99 8.62 -19.99
C ILE A 221 11.72 8.71 -21.48
N THR A 222 12.54 8.00 -22.27
CA THR A 222 12.37 7.96 -23.72
C THR A 222 11.17 7.06 -24.08
N PRO A 223 10.52 7.26 -25.25
CA PRO A 223 9.42 6.39 -25.68
C PRO A 223 9.80 4.91 -25.78
N GLU A 224 11.07 4.60 -26.02
CA GLU A 224 11.60 3.23 -26.08
C GLU A 224 11.71 2.59 -24.70
N GLU A 225 11.97 3.40 -23.65
CA GLU A 225 12.01 2.97 -22.25
C GLU A 225 10.63 2.92 -21.60
N ASP A 226 9.62 3.52 -22.23
CA ASP A 226 8.25 3.61 -21.71
C ASP A 226 7.40 2.40 -22.12
N VAL A 227 7.88 1.20 -21.79
CA VAL A 227 7.24 -0.09 -22.06
C VAL A 227 6.92 -0.78 -20.76
N ILE A 228 5.79 -1.49 -20.70
CA ILE A 228 5.50 -2.45 -19.65
C ILE A 228 5.96 -3.81 -20.17
N VAL A 229 6.95 -4.39 -19.50
CA VAL A 229 7.53 -5.70 -19.87
C VAL A 229 6.60 -6.80 -19.38
N THR A 230 6.27 -7.74 -20.28
CA THR A 230 5.45 -8.91 -19.97
C THR A 230 6.29 -10.18 -19.99
N TYR A 231 5.75 -11.28 -19.46
CA TYR A 231 6.40 -12.60 -19.52
C TYR A 231 6.69 -13.05 -20.96
N ALA A 232 5.84 -12.67 -21.93
CA ALA A 232 6.03 -12.98 -23.32
C ALA A 232 7.30 -12.30 -23.91
N ASP A 233 7.57 -11.05 -23.49
CA ASP A 233 8.75 -10.30 -23.92
C ASP A 233 10.06 -10.91 -23.40
N VAL A 234 9.99 -11.70 -22.32
CA VAL A 234 11.15 -12.41 -21.74
C VAL A 234 11.44 -13.69 -22.52
N GLN A 235 10.39 -14.40 -22.98
CA GLN A 235 10.54 -15.64 -23.72
C GLN A 235 11.12 -15.41 -25.14
N GLU A 236 10.87 -14.25 -25.75
CA GLU A 236 11.42 -13.90 -27.06
C GLU A 236 12.93 -13.56 -27.03
N ASN A 237 13.50 -13.28 -25.84
CA ASN A 237 14.93 -12.99 -25.68
C ASN A 237 15.62 -14.06 -24.81
N PRO A 238 16.31 -15.06 -25.44
CA PRO A 238 16.93 -16.19 -24.72
C PRO A 238 18.01 -15.81 -23.68
N GLY A 239 18.56 -14.59 -23.75
CA GLY A 239 19.54 -14.09 -22.78
C GLY A 239 18.96 -13.69 -21.42
N ASP A 240 17.64 -13.64 -21.30
CA ASP A 240 16.93 -13.16 -20.10
C ASP A 240 16.26 -14.29 -19.28
N GLN A 241 16.53 -15.55 -19.63
CA GLN A 241 15.90 -16.70 -18.98
C GLN A 241 16.28 -16.88 -17.49
N ASP A 242 17.44 -16.37 -17.06
CA ASP A 242 17.84 -16.34 -15.65
C ASP A 242 16.91 -15.47 -14.76
N VAL A 243 16.14 -14.55 -15.37
CA VAL A 243 15.17 -13.69 -14.68
C VAL A 243 13.91 -14.48 -14.27
N LEU A 244 13.63 -15.59 -14.92
CA LEU A 244 12.45 -16.44 -14.68
C LEU A 244 12.64 -17.47 -13.56
N ALA A 245 13.86 -17.58 -12.98
CA ALA A 245 14.09 -18.52 -11.87
C ALA A 245 13.10 -18.23 -10.73
N PRO A 246 12.44 -19.26 -10.17
CA PRO A 246 11.43 -19.07 -9.13
C PRO A 246 12.04 -18.39 -7.91
N ALA A 247 11.38 -17.33 -7.44
CA ALA A 247 11.74 -16.58 -6.23
C ALA A 247 11.58 -17.42 -4.93
N GLY A 248 11.43 -18.75 -5.05
CA GLY A 248 11.02 -19.64 -3.99
C GLY A 248 12.11 -20.05 -2.99
N GLU A 249 13.38 -19.72 -3.21
CA GLU A 249 14.43 -20.14 -2.27
C GLU A 249 15.18 -19.00 -1.54
N THR A 250 14.98 -17.75 -1.89
CA THR A 250 15.69 -16.63 -1.25
C THR A 250 14.84 -15.66 -0.44
N ALA A 251 13.52 -15.72 -0.53
CA ALA A 251 12.63 -14.86 0.26
C ALA A 251 12.40 -15.37 1.71
N GLY A 252 12.89 -16.56 2.04
CA GLY A 252 12.76 -17.17 3.38
C GLY A 252 13.89 -16.87 4.36
N SER A 253 15.03 -16.27 3.93
CA SER A 253 16.21 -16.14 4.80
C SER A 253 16.49 -14.72 5.34
N GLY A 254 15.65 -13.74 5.04
CA GLY A 254 15.86 -12.35 5.47
C GLY A 254 15.22 -11.96 6.81
N ALA A 255 14.42 -12.81 7.43
CA ALA A 255 13.73 -12.51 8.69
C ALA A 255 14.16 -13.40 9.88
N THR A 256 15.19 -14.24 9.72
CA THR A 256 15.68 -15.12 10.79
C THR A 256 17.17 -14.91 11.05
N ALA A 257 17.53 -13.74 11.55
CA ALA A 257 18.81 -13.55 12.18
C ALA A 257 18.58 -13.07 13.63
N ALA A 258 17.92 -13.87 14.44
CA ALA A 258 18.03 -13.93 15.91
C ALA A 258 16.98 -14.90 16.49
N ALA A 259 17.15 -16.20 16.31
CA ALA A 259 16.66 -17.19 17.28
C ALA A 259 17.38 -18.51 17.01
N GLY A 260 18.08 -18.98 18.03
CA GLY A 260 18.98 -20.11 18.01
C GLY A 260 18.35 -21.44 17.60
N SER A 261 19.25 -22.26 17.09
CA SER A 261 19.09 -23.65 16.76
C SER A 261 18.50 -24.51 17.87
N VAL A 262 17.51 -25.34 17.52
CA VAL A 262 17.30 -26.65 18.17
C VAL A 262 17.01 -27.66 17.06
N ASP A 263 17.90 -28.64 16.95
CA ASP A 263 17.81 -29.81 16.09
C ASP A 263 16.69 -30.75 16.55
N ALA A 264 15.95 -31.32 15.62
CA ALA A 264 15.37 -32.63 15.77
C ALA A 264 15.18 -33.31 14.41
N ALA A 265 15.77 -34.48 14.33
CA ALA A 265 15.94 -35.35 13.19
C ALA A 265 14.68 -36.11 12.77
N GLY A 266 14.62 -36.45 11.48
CA GLY A 266 14.24 -37.74 11.01
C GLY A 266 12.84 -37.98 10.48
N SER A 267 12.68 -38.16 9.20
CA SER A 267 12.45 -39.48 8.64
C SER A 267 11.99 -39.41 7.17
N SER A 268 12.70 -40.15 6.37
CA SER A 268 12.47 -40.45 4.96
C SER A 268 11.28 -41.40 4.74
N ALA A 269 10.57 -41.24 3.63
CA ALA A 269 10.09 -42.39 2.85
C ALA A 269 9.72 -41.95 1.42
N SER A 270 10.33 -42.69 0.51
CA SER A 270 10.24 -42.73 -0.94
C SER A 270 9.06 -43.55 -1.46
N THR A 271 8.88 -43.44 -2.76
CA THR A 271 8.21 -44.32 -3.76
C THR A 271 6.94 -43.71 -4.34
N GLY A 272 6.69 -43.80 -5.63
CA GLY A 272 7.30 -44.41 -6.79
C GLY A 272 6.41 -44.08 -8.01
N ALA A 273 7.03 -44.02 -9.16
CA ALA A 273 6.41 -43.76 -10.45
C ALA A 273 5.65 -44.97 -10.98
N VAL A 274 4.56 -44.77 -11.72
CA VAL A 274 4.18 -45.64 -12.87
C VAL A 274 3.41 -44.78 -13.89
N GLY A 275 3.85 -44.87 -15.14
CA GLY A 275 3.30 -44.28 -16.32
C GLY A 275 2.28 -45.13 -17.04
N THR A 276 1.83 -44.63 -18.12
CA THR A 276 1.48 -45.15 -19.45
C THR A 276 0.20 -44.57 -20.04
N ALA A 277 0.39 -43.93 -21.18
CA ALA A 277 -0.21 -44.21 -22.51
C ALA A 277 -1.70 -43.99 -22.71
N GLY A 278 -2.10 -42.97 -23.46
CA GLY A 278 -2.33 -43.03 -24.91
C GLY A 278 -3.75 -43.39 -25.30
N SER A 279 -4.47 -42.45 -25.98
CA SER A 279 -5.17 -42.80 -27.23
C SER A 279 -5.98 -41.61 -27.80
N ASP A 280 -5.90 -41.49 -29.11
CA ASP A 280 -6.65 -40.63 -30.00
C ASP A 280 -8.17 -40.83 -29.92
N ALA A 281 -8.96 -39.80 -30.21
CA ALA A 281 -10.03 -39.83 -31.19
C ALA A 281 -10.89 -38.53 -31.30
N GLN A 282 -10.85 -37.99 -32.49
CA GLN A 282 -12.02 -37.56 -33.31
C GLN A 282 -12.90 -36.38 -32.91
N LYS A 283 -12.83 -35.34 -33.79
CA LYS A 283 -13.86 -34.30 -34.01
C LYS A 283 -15.19 -34.86 -34.51
N PRO A 284 -16.31 -34.17 -34.26
CA PRO A 284 -16.98 -33.62 -35.42
C PRO A 284 -17.40 -32.13 -35.30
N ALA A 285 -17.69 -31.61 -36.50
CA ALA A 285 -18.06 -30.24 -36.81
C ALA A 285 -19.50 -29.90 -36.44
N GLY A 286 -19.74 -28.59 -36.16
CA GLY A 286 -21.07 -28.02 -36.06
C GLY A 286 -21.01 -26.49 -35.93
N ALA A 287 -21.57 -25.79 -36.86
CA ALA A 287 -21.39 -24.40 -37.21
C ALA A 287 -22.22 -23.37 -36.41
N HIS A 288 -21.73 -22.11 -36.47
CA HIS A 288 -22.42 -20.83 -36.33
C HIS A 288 -23.06 -20.45 -34.97
N LEU A 289 -22.27 -19.74 -34.20
CA LEU A 289 -22.68 -18.55 -33.43
C LEU A 289 -21.42 -17.67 -33.25
N GLY A 290 -21.01 -17.03 -34.33
CA GLY A 290 -19.85 -16.20 -34.39
C GLY A 290 -20.20 -14.73 -34.14
N GLY A 291 -19.68 -14.18 -33.06
CA GLY A 291 -19.76 -12.77 -32.80
C GLY A 291 -19.19 -12.44 -31.41
N LEU A 292 -19.82 -12.90 -30.36
CA LEU A 292 -19.42 -12.64 -28.99
C LEU A 292 -18.26 -13.55 -28.51
N SER A 293 -18.24 -14.81 -28.98
CA SER A 293 -17.17 -15.76 -28.63
C SER A 293 -15.83 -15.40 -29.23
N ALA A 294 -15.79 -14.71 -30.38
CA ALA A 294 -14.55 -14.23 -30.98
C ALA A 294 -13.98 -13.01 -30.24
N LEU A 295 -14.81 -12.18 -29.64
CA LEU A 295 -14.39 -11.05 -28.81
C LEU A 295 -13.85 -11.53 -27.45
N ILE A 296 -14.55 -12.47 -26.82
CA ILE A 296 -14.11 -13.13 -25.57
C ILE A 296 -12.84 -13.95 -25.81
N GLY A 297 -12.73 -14.64 -26.94
CA GLY A 297 -11.54 -15.40 -27.31
C GLY A 297 -10.30 -14.54 -27.62
N ARG A 298 -10.46 -13.27 -27.99
CA ARG A 298 -9.34 -12.31 -28.13
C ARG A 298 -8.91 -11.72 -26.77
N LEU A 299 -9.81 -11.66 -25.79
CA LEU A 299 -9.51 -11.23 -24.42
C LEU A 299 -8.96 -12.36 -23.56
N THR A 300 -9.21 -13.62 -23.95
CA THR A 300 -8.73 -14.84 -23.28
C THR A 300 -7.79 -15.64 -24.19
N ARG A 301 -6.87 -14.99 -24.91
CA ARG A 301 -5.82 -15.73 -25.61
C ARG A 301 -4.96 -16.40 -24.53
N LYS A 302 -5.33 -17.63 -24.17
CA LYS A 302 -4.53 -18.51 -23.33
C LYS A 302 -3.19 -18.66 -24.02
N ASN A 303 -2.16 -18.10 -23.42
CA ASN A 303 -0.79 -18.40 -23.82
C ASN A 303 -0.58 -19.90 -23.51
N PRO A 304 -0.31 -20.77 -24.49
CA PRO A 304 -0.17 -22.20 -24.25
C PRO A 304 0.99 -22.55 -23.31
N ASP A 305 1.93 -21.62 -23.13
CA ASP A 305 3.13 -21.77 -22.28
C ASP A 305 3.01 -21.03 -20.92
N ALA A 306 1.84 -20.49 -20.59
CA ALA A 306 1.62 -19.92 -19.26
C ALA A 306 1.66 -21.06 -18.21
N PRO A 307 2.40 -20.91 -17.10
CA PRO A 307 2.39 -21.91 -16.04
C PRO A 307 0.95 -22.21 -15.63
N ALA A 308 0.64 -23.49 -15.43
CA ALA A 308 -0.70 -23.93 -15.06
C ALA A 308 -1.14 -23.16 -13.81
N LYS A 309 -2.35 -22.58 -13.85
CA LYS A 309 -2.89 -21.93 -12.64
C LYS A 309 -2.90 -22.92 -11.51
N GLU A 310 -2.40 -22.51 -10.38
CA GLU A 310 -2.48 -23.27 -9.14
C GLU A 310 -3.94 -23.67 -8.84
N PRO A 311 -4.19 -24.90 -8.29
CA PRO A 311 -5.52 -25.31 -7.89
C PRO A 311 -6.14 -24.31 -6.89
N PHE A 312 -7.40 -23.98 -7.06
CA PHE A 312 -8.09 -22.94 -6.28
C PHE A 312 -7.96 -23.11 -4.76
N PHE A 313 -8.08 -24.34 -4.25
CA PHE A 313 -8.01 -24.58 -2.81
C PHE A 313 -6.59 -24.46 -2.27
N SER A 314 -5.56 -24.82 -3.05
CA SER A 314 -4.16 -24.57 -2.68
C SER A 314 -3.89 -23.06 -2.59
N PHE A 315 -4.28 -22.33 -3.61
CA PHE A 315 -4.20 -20.87 -3.63
C PHE A 315 -4.93 -20.21 -2.45
N LEU A 316 -6.14 -20.68 -2.10
CA LEU A 316 -6.92 -20.17 -0.98
C LEU A 316 -6.23 -20.46 0.36
N ASP A 317 -5.65 -21.63 0.55
CA ASP A 317 -4.91 -21.99 1.76
C ASP A 317 -3.66 -21.10 1.93
N ASP A 318 -2.89 -20.89 0.86
CA ASP A 318 -1.74 -19.99 0.86
C ASP A 318 -2.14 -18.54 1.19
N SER A 319 -3.29 -18.11 0.70
CA SER A 319 -3.83 -16.77 1.01
C SER A 319 -4.23 -16.62 2.49
N ILE A 320 -4.86 -17.63 3.08
CA ILE A 320 -5.22 -17.66 4.51
C ILE A 320 -3.94 -17.62 5.35
N ILE A 321 -2.94 -18.44 5.02
CA ILE A 321 -1.63 -18.47 5.69
C ILE A 321 -0.94 -17.09 5.54
N GLY A 322 -1.01 -16.50 4.35
CA GLY A 322 -0.51 -15.15 4.06
C GLY A 322 -1.13 -14.09 4.98
N GLY A 323 -2.45 -14.10 5.13
CA GLY A 323 -3.19 -13.25 6.07
C GLY A 323 -2.74 -13.45 7.52
N GLY A 324 -2.55 -14.69 7.95
CA GLY A 324 -2.03 -15.01 9.28
C GLY A 324 -0.61 -14.51 9.53
N LYS A 325 0.28 -14.67 8.55
CA LYS A 325 1.65 -14.10 8.58
C LYS A 325 1.61 -12.57 8.67
N MET A 326 0.73 -11.92 7.94
CA MET A 326 0.56 -10.47 7.96
C MET A 326 0.16 -9.97 9.35
N ILE A 327 -0.81 -10.61 10.02
CA ILE A 327 -1.19 -10.29 11.39
C ILE A 327 -0.01 -10.42 12.34
N LEU A 328 0.73 -11.53 12.24
CA LEU A 328 1.92 -11.76 13.07
C LEU A 328 2.99 -10.69 12.85
N ILE A 329 3.28 -10.33 11.61
CA ILE A 329 4.27 -9.31 11.26
C ILE A 329 3.83 -7.94 11.80
N ILE A 330 2.57 -7.55 11.60
CA ILE A 330 2.05 -6.26 12.11
C ILE A 330 2.12 -6.25 13.65
N THR A 331 1.68 -7.30 14.30
CA THR A 331 1.71 -7.42 15.77
C THR A 331 3.14 -7.31 16.31
N ALA A 332 4.08 -8.07 15.71
CA ALA A 332 5.49 -8.03 16.11
C ALA A 332 6.10 -6.64 15.90
N ASN A 333 5.82 -6.00 14.76
CA ASN A 333 6.29 -4.64 14.47
C ASN A 333 5.72 -3.62 15.46
N VAL A 334 4.42 -3.67 15.74
CA VAL A 334 3.77 -2.76 16.71
C VAL A 334 4.45 -2.90 18.08
N ILE A 335 4.58 -4.13 18.59
CA ILE A 335 5.22 -4.39 19.88
C ILE A 335 6.66 -3.85 19.90
N THR A 336 7.44 -4.18 18.86
CA THR A 336 8.86 -3.82 18.79
C THR A 336 9.06 -2.32 18.69
N PHE A 337 8.35 -1.64 17.78
CA PHE A 337 8.51 -0.20 17.58
C PHE A 337 7.99 0.62 18.75
N VAL A 338 6.88 0.22 19.38
CA VAL A 338 6.38 0.87 20.60
C VAL A 338 7.36 0.69 21.75
N ALA A 339 7.90 -0.52 21.94
CA ALA A 339 8.89 -0.77 22.98
C ALA A 339 10.20 0.00 22.74
N LEU A 340 10.65 0.07 21.48
CA LEU A 340 11.86 0.82 21.09
C LEU A 340 11.65 2.33 21.28
N ALA A 341 10.51 2.87 20.88
CA ALA A 341 10.16 4.26 21.12
C ALA A 341 10.15 4.58 22.61
N ALA A 342 9.49 3.76 23.44
CA ALA A 342 9.47 3.91 24.88
C ALA A 342 10.88 3.81 25.53
N LEU A 343 11.76 2.95 25.00
CA LEU A 343 13.15 2.88 25.44
C LEU A 343 13.91 4.17 25.13
N ILE A 344 13.76 4.69 23.92
CA ILE A 344 14.40 5.96 23.52
C ILE A 344 13.85 7.11 24.36
N ASP A 345 12.54 7.17 24.58
CA ASP A 345 11.90 8.20 25.40
C ASP A 345 12.36 8.15 26.86
N LYS A 346 12.60 6.95 27.39
CA LYS A 346 13.20 6.79 28.71
C LYS A 346 14.61 7.40 28.79
N VAL A 347 15.41 7.23 27.73
CA VAL A 347 16.76 7.83 27.64
C VAL A 347 16.66 9.36 27.47
N LEU A 348 15.82 9.83 26.57
CA LEU A 348 15.58 11.26 26.33
C LEU A 348 15.03 11.96 27.58
N GLY A 349 14.05 11.36 28.25
CA GLY A 349 13.46 11.86 29.48
C GLY A 349 14.44 11.91 30.65
N ALA A 350 15.45 11.03 30.67
CA ALA A 350 16.55 11.11 31.63
C ALA A 350 17.48 12.31 31.41
N LEU A 351 17.56 12.78 30.14
CA LEU A 351 18.34 13.99 29.79
C LEU A 351 17.54 15.27 30.11
N TRP A 352 16.27 15.26 29.76
CA TRP A 352 15.33 16.37 30.05
C TRP A 352 13.90 15.82 30.08
N GLY A 353 13.22 15.91 31.23
CA GLY A 353 11.95 15.26 31.51
C GLY A 353 10.86 15.39 30.44
N PRO A 354 10.63 16.55 29.80
CA PRO A 354 9.65 16.72 28.73
C PRO A 354 10.06 16.15 27.37
N LEU A 355 11.28 15.65 27.20
CA LEU A 355 11.80 15.24 25.90
C LEU A 355 11.40 13.81 25.55
N SER A 356 10.73 13.65 24.42
CA SER A 356 10.38 12.36 23.79
C SER A 356 10.58 12.43 22.28
N LEU A 357 10.64 11.29 21.60
CA LEU A 357 10.71 11.25 20.15
C LEU A 357 9.49 11.91 19.50
N GLU A 358 8.30 11.63 20.04
CA GLU A 358 7.08 12.24 19.55
C GLU A 358 7.12 13.77 19.74
N SER A 359 7.61 14.26 20.88
CA SER A 359 7.70 15.72 21.13
C SER A 359 8.68 16.40 20.17
N ILE A 360 9.82 15.78 19.89
CA ILE A 360 10.81 16.32 18.94
C ILE A 360 10.21 16.38 17.53
N LEU A 361 9.65 15.25 17.05
CA LEU A 361 9.03 15.20 15.72
C LEU A 361 7.72 16.00 15.67
N GLY A 362 6.99 16.06 16.78
CA GLY A 362 5.81 16.90 16.93
C GLY A 362 6.10 18.37 16.72
N VAL A 363 7.21 18.89 17.28
CA VAL A 363 7.66 20.27 17.02
C VAL A 363 7.94 20.47 15.53
N VAL A 364 8.60 19.53 14.86
CA VAL A 364 8.88 19.60 13.41
C VAL A 364 7.58 19.55 12.60
N MET A 365 6.62 18.72 13.02
CA MET A 365 5.33 18.54 12.34
C MET A 365 4.29 19.63 12.68
N PHE A 366 4.56 20.50 13.66
CA PHE A 366 3.63 21.54 14.07
C PHE A 366 3.29 22.53 12.93
N ILE A 367 4.32 23.00 12.20
CA ILE A 367 4.10 23.90 11.05
C ILE A 367 3.31 23.20 9.94
N PRO A 368 3.67 21.96 9.49
CA PRO A 368 2.81 21.20 8.59
C PRO A 368 1.37 21.03 9.08
N ALA A 369 1.15 20.74 10.36
CA ALA A 369 -0.20 20.60 10.93
C ALA A 369 -1.00 21.91 10.88
N MET A 370 -0.37 23.04 11.22
CA MET A 370 -0.97 24.37 11.04
C MET A 370 -1.38 24.64 9.59
N LEU A 371 -0.52 24.24 8.64
CA LEU A 371 -0.77 24.40 7.20
C LEU A 371 -1.91 23.50 6.67
N LEU A 372 -2.37 22.52 7.43
CA LEU A 372 -3.59 21.77 7.13
C LEU A 372 -4.88 22.52 7.53
N GLY A 373 -4.80 23.76 7.99
CA GLY A 373 -5.95 24.59 8.34
C GLY A 373 -6.51 24.33 9.73
N LEU A 374 -5.71 23.79 10.64
CA LEU A 374 -6.07 23.59 12.04
C LEU A 374 -5.73 24.84 12.87
N ASP A 375 -6.50 25.07 13.93
CA ASP A 375 -6.13 26.05 14.95
C ASP A 375 -4.90 25.56 15.74
N PRO A 376 -4.19 26.44 16.46
CA PRO A 376 -2.92 26.07 17.11
C PRO A 376 -3.02 24.92 18.11
N SER A 377 -4.16 24.76 18.82
CA SER A 377 -4.34 23.68 19.79
C SER A 377 -4.50 22.33 19.09
N ASN A 378 -5.40 22.27 18.11
CA ASN A 378 -5.61 21.06 17.30
C ASN A 378 -4.38 20.72 16.45
N ALA A 379 -3.66 21.74 15.93
CA ALA A 379 -2.42 21.54 15.21
C ALA A 379 -1.32 20.93 16.08
N TRP A 380 -1.25 21.35 17.35
CA TRP A 380 -0.31 20.75 18.30
C TRP A 380 -0.65 19.30 18.60
N ASP A 381 -1.91 18.98 18.90
CA ASP A 381 -2.35 17.60 19.12
C ASP A 381 -2.07 16.73 17.88
N MET A 382 -2.46 17.20 16.69
CA MET A 382 -2.19 16.48 15.45
C MET A 382 -0.68 16.27 15.22
N SER A 383 0.14 17.25 15.51
CA SER A 383 1.59 17.17 15.28
C SER A 383 2.26 16.07 16.12
N GLN A 384 1.79 15.86 17.36
CA GLN A 384 2.26 14.75 18.21
C GLN A 384 1.87 13.39 17.61
N ILE A 385 0.64 13.24 17.12
CA ILE A 385 0.16 12.03 16.44
C ILE A 385 0.95 11.78 15.16
N MET A 386 1.25 12.86 14.39
CA MET A 386 2.10 12.76 13.21
C MET A 386 3.52 12.30 13.55
N GLY A 387 4.10 12.84 14.61
CA GLY A 387 5.41 12.43 15.12
C GLY A 387 5.42 10.95 15.53
N LEU A 388 4.43 10.54 16.31
CA LEU A 388 4.25 9.15 16.73
C LEU A 388 4.15 8.20 15.54
N LYS A 389 3.35 8.55 14.52
CA LYS A 389 3.22 7.75 13.29
C LYS A 389 4.56 7.55 12.59
N LEU A 390 5.38 8.59 12.49
CA LEU A 390 6.68 8.52 11.81
C LEU A 390 7.66 7.60 12.54
N VAL A 391 7.65 7.64 13.88
CA VAL A 391 8.55 6.82 14.72
C VAL A 391 8.09 5.37 14.76
N THR A 392 6.80 5.15 14.96
CA THR A 392 6.20 3.83 15.12
C THR A 392 5.56 3.36 13.80
N ASN A 393 4.26 3.47 13.70
CA ASN A 393 3.48 3.23 12.48
C ASN A 393 2.07 3.86 12.61
N GLU A 394 1.29 3.76 11.56
CA GLU A 394 -0.07 4.29 11.47
C GLU A 394 -1.05 3.59 12.43
N PHE A 395 -0.90 2.29 12.70
CA PHE A 395 -1.77 1.59 13.63
C PHE A 395 -1.62 2.10 15.06
N VAL A 396 -0.39 2.32 15.49
CA VAL A 396 -0.11 2.89 16.82
C VAL A 396 -0.68 4.29 16.93
N ALA A 397 -0.51 5.11 15.90
CA ALA A 397 -1.02 6.47 15.86
C ALA A 397 -2.57 6.49 15.82
N MET A 398 -3.21 5.61 15.05
CA MET A 398 -4.67 5.43 15.05
C MET A 398 -5.18 4.96 16.42
N GLY A 399 -4.45 4.07 17.07
CA GLY A 399 -4.78 3.59 18.42
C GLY A 399 -4.87 4.71 19.47
N GLN A 400 -4.08 5.78 19.31
CA GLN A 400 -4.15 6.96 20.19
C GLN A 400 -5.42 7.79 20.00
N VAL A 401 -6.11 7.64 18.89
CA VAL A 401 -7.29 8.47 18.57
C VAL A 401 -8.58 7.69 18.46
N VAL A 402 -8.55 6.35 18.44
CA VAL A 402 -9.73 5.49 18.22
C VAL A 402 -10.92 5.82 19.12
N GLY A 403 -10.68 6.16 20.38
CA GLY A 403 -11.76 6.50 21.33
C GLY A 403 -12.25 7.93 21.29
N ARG A 404 -11.62 8.83 20.51
CA ARG A 404 -11.92 10.27 20.51
C ARG A 404 -12.04 10.90 19.12
N VAL A 405 -11.73 10.15 18.07
CA VAL A 405 -11.69 10.72 16.72
C VAL A 405 -13.05 11.27 16.28
N THR A 406 -14.15 10.63 16.68
CA THR A 406 -15.52 11.05 16.37
C THR A 406 -15.94 12.35 17.06
N ASP A 407 -15.28 12.69 18.16
CA ASP A 407 -15.57 13.92 18.94
C ASP A 407 -14.82 15.14 18.41
N LEU A 408 -13.85 14.93 17.52
CA LEU A 408 -13.08 16.00 16.88
C LEU A 408 -13.92 16.77 15.86
N PRO A 409 -13.62 18.05 15.57
CA PRO A 409 -14.24 18.78 14.47
C PRO A 409 -14.11 18.02 13.14
N ARG A 410 -15.13 18.06 12.29
CA ARG A 410 -15.19 17.27 11.03
C ARG A 410 -13.96 17.48 10.14
N HIS A 411 -13.49 18.72 10.01
CA HIS A 411 -12.26 19.02 9.28
C HIS A 411 -11.05 18.29 9.88
N TYR A 412 -10.91 18.34 11.21
CA TYR A 412 -9.80 17.65 11.89
C TYR A 412 -9.89 16.12 11.70
N GLN A 413 -11.08 15.53 11.84
CA GLN A 413 -11.29 14.11 11.54
C GLN A 413 -10.78 13.75 10.15
N ALA A 414 -11.13 14.55 9.15
CA ALA A 414 -10.78 14.32 7.76
C ALA A 414 -9.25 14.38 7.52
N VAL A 415 -8.63 15.50 7.93
CA VAL A 415 -7.18 15.68 7.67
C VAL A 415 -6.34 14.69 8.47
N LEU A 416 -6.72 14.38 9.71
CA LEU A 416 -6.05 13.39 10.54
C LEU A 416 -6.17 11.99 9.94
N THR A 417 -7.38 11.54 9.64
CA THR A 417 -7.61 10.20 9.07
C THR A 417 -6.86 10.03 7.76
N VAL A 418 -6.96 11.00 6.84
CA VAL A 418 -6.26 10.92 5.56
C VAL A 418 -4.73 10.90 5.74
N PHE A 419 -4.19 11.71 6.65
CA PHE A 419 -2.76 11.68 6.97
C PHE A 419 -2.34 10.33 7.53
N LEU A 420 -3.12 9.73 8.43
CA LEU A 420 -2.81 8.44 9.04
C LEU A 420 -2.92 7.29 8.02
N THR A 421 -3.79 7.40 7.01
CA THR A 421 -3.99 6.38 5.98
C THR A 421 -2.83 6.38 4.96
N SER A 422 -1.62 6.09 5.42
CA SER A 422 -0.42 5.88 4.56
C SER A 422 0.71 5.26 5.38
N PHE A 423 1.59 4.49 4.75
CA PHE A 423 2.71 3.79 5.40
C PHE A 423 3.98 4.63 5.59
N ALA A 424 3.91 5.93 5.53
CA ALA A 424 5.08 6.81 5.70
C ALA A 424 5.62 6.76 7.14
N ASN A 425 6.50 5.82 7.42
CA ASN A 425 7.21 5.67 8.70
C ASN A 425 8.60 5.02 8.50
N PHE A 426 9.44 5.02 9.54
CA PHE A 426 10.79 4.44 9.47
C PHE A 426 10.78 2.91 9.24
N GLY A 427 9.79 2.19 9.79
CA GLY A 427 9.66 0.75 9.58
C GLY A 427 9.43 0.38 8.11
N THR A 428 8.60 1.16 7.42
CA THR A 428 8.32 0.98 5.99
C THR A 428 9.56 1.20 5.12
N LEU A 429 10.46 2.12 5.48
CA LEU A 429 11.76 2.26 4.79
C LEU A 429 12.53 0.96 4.77
N GLY A 430 12.65 0.30 5.93
CA GLY A 430 13.32 -0.99 6.05
C GLY A 430 12.67 -2.08 5.20
N MET A 431 11.33 -2.14 5.22
CA MET A 431 10.56 -3.09 4.40
C MET A 431 10.82 -2.91 2.90
N ILE A 432 10.74 -1.67 2.40
CA ILE A 432 10.94 -1.38 0.98
C ILE A 432 12.35 -1.75 0.54
N ILE A 433 13.38 -1.29 1.28
CA ILE A 433 14.77 -1.60 0.95
C ILE A 433 15.00 -3.11 0.97
N GLY A 434 14.41 -3.81 1.96
CA GLY A 434 14.48 -5.28 2.06
C GLY A 434 13.82 -5.99 0.89
N SER A 435 12.65 -5.53 0.44
CA SER A 435 11.93 -6.09 -0.72
C SER A 435 12.74 -5.91 -2.01
N PHE A 436 13.29 -4.72 -2.24
CA PHE A 436 14.14 -4.48 -3.41
C PHE A 436 15.42 -5.30 -3.38
N LYS A 437 16.07 -5.44 -2.20
CA LYS A 437 17.28 -6.25 -2.04
C LYS A 437 17.11 -7.70 -2.49
N GLY A 438 15.91 -8.26 -2.36
CA GLY A 438 15.58 -9.61 -2.82
C GLY A 438 15.35 -9.74 -4.33
N ILE A 439 15.25 -8.61 -5.05
CA ILE A 439 14.77 -8.57 -6.44
C ILE A 439 15.78 -7.96 -7.39
N VAL A 440 16.40 -6.84 -7.00
CA VAL A 440 17.38 -6.13 -7.84
C VAL A 440 18.82 -6.42 -7.38
N ASP A 441 19.80 -6.10 -8.24
CA ASP A 441 21.21 -6.23 -7.91
C ASP A 441 21.63 -5.27 -6.78
N LYS A 442 22.83 -5.51 -6.22
CA LYS A 442 23.36 -4.74 -5.10
C LYS A 442 23.54 -3.25 -5.44
N GLU A 443 23.98 -2.92 -6.65
CA GLU A 443 24.24 -1.54 -7.04
C GLU A 443 22.94 -0.72 -7.07
N ARG A 444 21.86 -1.29 -7.59
CA ARG A 444 20.51 -0.68 -7.60
C ARG A 444 19.98 -0.51 -6.17
N ASN A 445 20.11 -1.54 -5.32
CA ASN A 445 19.66 -1.45 -3.93
C ASN A 445 20.48 -0.43 -3.13
N ASP A 446 21.78 -0.31 -3.38
CA ASP A 446 22.63 0.71 -2.77
C ASP A 446 22.23 2.13 -3.22
N LEU A 447 21.79 2.29 -4.49
CA LEU A 447 21.27 3.56 -5.00
C LEU A 447 19.95 3.94 -4.30
N ILE A 448 19.03 2.98 -4.10
CA ILE A 448 17.80 3.18 -3.33
C ILE A 448 18.15 3.59 -1.89
N SER A 449 19.05 2.87 -1.24
CA SER A 449 19.48 3.13 0.14
C SER A 449 20.12 4.52 0.31
N LYS A 450 20.86 5.03 -0.67
CA LYS A 450 21.39 6.40 -0.68
C LYS A 450 20.29 7.49 -0.77
N ASN A 451 19.09 7.14 -1.18
CA ASN A 451 17.97 8.06 -1.32
C ASN A 451 16.92 7.95 -0.19
N VAL A 452 17.23 7.25 0.92
CA VAL A 452 16.34 7.05 2.08
C VAL A 452 15.69 8.35 2.57
N GLY A 453 16.45 9.44 2.68
CA GLY A 453 15.92 10.73 3.11
C GLY A 453 14.84 11.27 2.15
N ARG A 454 15.02 11.09 0.82
CA ARG A 454 14.00 11.48 -0.18
C ARG A 454 12.80 10.52 -0.16
N MET A 455 13.02 9.25 0.10
CA MET A 455 11.93 8.27 0.24
C MET A 455 11.04 8.63 1.43
N LEU A 456 11.60 8.89 2.60
CA LEU A 456 10.85 9.31 3.78
C LEU A 456 10.10 10.63 3.53
N LEU A 457 10.80 11.62 2.96
CA LEU A 457 10.20 12.89 2.59
C LEU A 457 9.05 12.71 1.59
N SER A 458 9.20 11.81 0.61
CA SER A 458 8.13 11.46 -0.33
C SER A 458 6.89 10.97 0.39
N GLY A 459 7.01 10.02 1.30
CA GLY A 459 5.89 9.50 2.08
C GLY A 459 5.20 10.58 2.92
N ILE A 460 5.97 11.42 3.59
CA ILE A 460 5.46 12.54 4.41
C ILE A 460 4.69 13.53 3.53
N LEU A 461 5.28 13.97 2.41
CA LEU A 461 4.65 14.92 1.50
C LEU A 461 3.36 14.36 0.88
N VAL A 462 3.35 13.07 0.50
CA VAL A 462 2.12 12.42 0.00
C VAL A 462 1.02 12.46 1.04
N SER A 463 1.31 12.13 2.30
CA SER A 463 0.35 12.18 3.39
C SER A 463 -0.19 13.59 3.63
N LEU A 464 0.70 14.59 3.68
CA LEU A 464 0.34 15.99 3.89
C LEU A 464 -0.47 16.57 2.74
N MET A 465 -0.07 16.27 1.49
CA MET A 465 -0.81 16.74 0.30
C MET A 465 -2.21 16.12 0.24
N SER A 466 -2.32 14.81 0.50
CA SER A 466 -3.63 14.14 0.51
C SER A 466 -4.54 14.71 1.60
N ALA A 467 -4.04 14.87 2.81
CA ALA A 467 -4.77 15.47 3.92
C ALA A 467 -5.16 16.93 3.60
N GLY A 468 -4.23 17.72 3.08
CA GLY A 468 -4.50 19.10 2.70
C GLY A 468 -5.55 19.24 1.59
N ILE A 469 -5.49 18.39 0.55
CA ILE A 469 -6.46 18.42 -0.56
C ILE A 469 -7.87 18.03 -0.07
N VAL A 470 -8.00 17.01 0.78
CA VAL A 470 -9.29 16.64 1.40
C VAL A 470 -9.78 17.77 2.29
N GLY A 471 -8.89 18.36 3.09
CA GLY A 471 -9.20 19.47 3.97
C GLY A 471 -9.77 20.70 3.27
N ILE A 472 -9.57 20.90 1.96
CA ILE A 472 -10.19 21.99 1.20
C ILE A 472 -11.72 21.86 1.16
N PHE A 473 -12.25 20.63 1.17
CA PHE A 473 -13.67 20.34 0.93
C PHE A 473 -14.45 19.91 2.18
N VAL A 474 -13.79 19.72 3.31
CA VAL A 474 -14.41 19.24 4.56
C VAL A 474 -14.24 20.29 5.66
N TRP A 475 -15.33 21.04 5.94
CA TRP A 475 -15.37 22.10 6.96
C TRP A 475 -16.61 21.97 7.84
#